data_d1dd948ab038722dcf57a1a6dbf30f42
#
_entry.id   d1dd948ab038722dcf57a1a6dbf30f42
#
_cell.length_a   1.000
_cell.length_b   1.000
_cell.length_c   1.000
_cell.angle_alpha   90.00
_cell.angle_beta   90.00
_cell.angle_gamma   90.00
#
_symmetry.space_group_name_H-M   'P 1'
#
loop_
_entity.id
_entity.type
_entity.pdbx_description
1 polymer ?
#
loop_
_entity_poly.entity_id
_entity_poly.type
_entity_poly.pdbx_seq_one_letter_code
_entity_poly.pdbx_strand_id
1 'polypeptide(L)'
;MATPVEGASRMDLFLDGAGNSRTDPDKYEVKIARFERLGIHLFSVANCIVSFGNLRERFDRSEQSMVSIEAAFCDMLGFCDQIRVFNNLHFEEMYSDHPSVKGDPNIVFCAQHPLFDVHDQCVGCIYLIDYVEHVFDDQSRLLLADLAVMVERELLMGALKLQYSELVKQVRNLKRDALLDPVLGMWNRAAITRSLGLELERCQKAEKPLSLLYISTNQYQSLKERFGGSTSDGFLLKVASRMRSCIRPFDALGRFDSDAFLIVLPGASNLVAAAVAERIRLTVIARSELIEDESLDISISVGIASSSVFSNVTPEILVANAEKALLSAQRLESNSIVQAESESLDISL
;
A
#
# COMPACT_ATOMS: atom_id res chain seq x y z
N MET A 1 -40.70 5.30 -5.45
CA MET A 1 -40.33 4.16 -6.34
C MET A 1 -38.84 4.19 -6.45
N ALA A 2 -38.16 3.42 -5.62
CA ALA A 2 -36.69 3.28 -5.64
C ALA A 2 -36.37 2.04 -6.49
N THR A 3 -35.59 2.22 -7.53
CA THR A 3 -35.04 1.15 -8.36
C THR A 3 -34.12 0.26 -7.55
N PRO A 4 -34.17 -1.07 -7.65
CA PRO A 4 -33.25 -1.96 -6.98
C PRO A 4 -31.89 -1.84 -7.67
N VAL A 5 -30.86 -1.61 -6.87
CA VAL A 5 -29.45 -1.74 -7.27
C VAL A 5 -29.21 -3.22 -7.52
N GLU A 6 -28.96 -3.55 -8.78
CA GLU A 6 -28.63 -4.89 -9.26
C GLU A 6 -27.40 -5.44 -8.55
N GLY A 7 -27.51 -6.70 -8.14
CA GLY A 7 -26.62 -7.43 -7.28
C GLY A 7 -25.18 -7.55 -7.78
N ALA A 8 -24.30 -6.90 -7.12
CA ALA A 8 -22.93 -7.37 -6.99
C ALA A 8 -22.98 -8.69 -6.21
N SER A 9 -22.43 -9.74 -6.81
CA SER A 9 -22.40 -11.08 -6.22
C SER A 9 -21.72 -11.05 -4.85
N ARG A 10 -22.35 -11.65 -3.83
CA ARG A 10 -21.91 -11.59 -2.43
C ARG A 10 -20.51 -12.17 -2.18
N MET A 11 -19.98 -12.96 -3.09
CA MET A 11 -18.59 -13.41 -3.06
C MET A 11 -17.60 -12.34 -3.55
N ASP A 12 -18.06 -11.37 -4.33
CA ASP A 12 -17.28 -10.18 -4.66
C ASP A 12 -16.95 -9.35 -3.41
N LEU A 13 -17.80 -9.36 -2.39
CA LEU A 13 -17.52 -8.73 -1.09
C LEU A 13 -16.40 -9.43 -0.30
N PHE A 14 -16.21 -10.74 -0.48
CA PHE A 14 -15.05 -11.47 0.07
C PHE A 14 -13.77 -11.20 -0.73
N LEU A 15 -13.88 -10.92 -2.02
CA LEU A 15 -12.76 -10.74 -2.95
C LEU A 15 -12.56 -9.30 -3.40
N ASP A 16 -13.61 -8.46 -3.41
CA ASP A 16 -13.56 -7.04 -3.82
C ASP A 16 -13.00 -6.08 -2.76
N GLY A 17 -12.73 -6.53 -1.54
CA GLY A 17 -11.85 -5.81 -0.61
C GLY A 17 -10.40 -5.70 -1.11
N ALA A 18 -10.07 -6.40 -2.19
CA ALA A 18 -8.77 -6.39 -2.84
C ALA A 18 -8.89 -5.72 -4.22
N GLY A 19 -8.86 -4.40 -4.25
CA GLY A 19 -8.74 -3.67 -5.51
C GLY A 19 -7.60 -4.24 -6.35
N ASN A 20 -7.93 -4.82 -7.50
CA ASN A 20 -7.06 -5.10 -8.65
C ASN A 20 -5.72 -5.84 -8.41
N SER A 21 -5.52 -6.54 -7.29
CA SER A 21 -4.42 -7.50 -7.20
C SER A 21 -4.92 -8.83 -7.76
N ARG A 22 -4.45 -9.22 -8.94
CA ARG A 22 -4.58 -10.58 -9.47
C ARG A 22 -4.11 -11.53 -8.38
N THR A 23 -5.06 -12.10 -7.64
CA THR A 23 -4.81 -13.28 -6.82
C THR A 23 -4.32 -14.34 -7.76
N ASP A 24 -3.18 -14.91 -7.45
CA ASP A 24 -2.59 -16.00 -8.19
C ASP A 24 -3.60 -17.17 -8.13
N PRO A 25 -4.37 -17.46 -9.20
CA PRO A 25 -5.44 -18.47 -9.19
C PRO A 25 -4.87 -19.82 -8.82
N ASP A 26 -3.64 -20.13 -9.24
CA ASP A 26 -2.95 -21.39 -9.00
C ASP A 26 -2.82 -21.72 -7.50
N LYS A 27 -2.76 -20.74 -6.62
CA LYS A 27 -2.63 -20.99 -5.18
C LYS A 27 -3.91 -21.49 -4.51
N TYR A 28 -5.07 -21.04 -5.01
CA TYR A 28 -6.37 -21.51 -4.50
C TYR A 28 -6.69 -22.89 -5.03
N GLU A 29 -6.47 -23.14 -6.30
CA GLU A 29 -6.68 -24.46 -6.92
C GLU A 29 -5.84 -25.55 -6.24
N VAL A 30 -4.56 -25.26 -5.94
CA VAL A 30 -3.70 -26.20 -5.21
C VAL A 30 -4.23 -26.51 -3.80
N LYS A 31 -4.85 -25.54 -3.13
CA LYS A 31 -5.41 -25.74 -1.78
C LYS A 31 -6.70 -26.56 -1.85
N ILE A 32 -7.61 -26.22 -2.76
CA ILE A 32 -8.87 -26.96 -3.00
C ILE A 32 -8.57 -28.40 -3.36
N ALA A 33 -7.68 -28.65 -4.30
CA ALA A 33 -7.25 -29.99 -4.69
C ALA A 33 -6.69 -30.84 -3.53
N ARG A 34 -6.20 -30.23 -2.44
CA ARG A 34 -5.82 -30.97 -1.23
C ARG A 34 -7.05 -31.49 -0.48
N PHE A 35 -8.09 -30.68 -0.35
CA PHE A 35 -9.32 -31.09 0.31
C PHE A 35 -10.07 -32.14 -0.52
N GLU A 36 -10.08 -32.00 -1.84
CA GLU A 36 -10.65 -33.00 -2.75
C GLU A 36 -9.95 -34.35 -2.60
N ARG A 37 -8.60 -34.38 -2.62
CA ARG A 37 -7.84 -35.60 -2.36
C ARG A 37 -8.11 -36.19 -0.97
N LEU A 38 -8.21 -35.30 0.05
CA LEU A 38 -8.52 -35.74 1.42
C LEU A 38 -9.91 -36.38 1.48
N GLY A 39 -10.91 -35.77 0.84
CA GLY A 39 -12.26 -36.29 0.75
C GLY A 39 -12.30 -37.69 0.05
N ILE A 40 -11.62 -37.84 -1.08
CA ILE A 40 -11.52 -39.14 -1.77
C ILE A 40 -11.00 -40.21 -0.83
N HIS A 41 -9.91 -39.95 -0.11
CA HIS A 41 -9.32 -40.96 0.78
C HIS A 41 -10.13 -41.22 2.05
N LEU A 42 -10.72 -40.14 2.63
CA LEU A 42 -11.46 -40.24 3.89
C LEU A 42 -12.76 -41.04 3.72
N PHE A 43 -13.44 -40.87 2.59
CA PHE A 43 -14.72 -41.52 2.31
C PHE A 43 -14.60 -42.72 1.37
N SER A 44 -13.40 -43.00 0.87
CA SER A 44 -13.15 -44.07 -0.11
C SER A 44 -14.06 -43.98 -1.33
N VAL A 45 -14.31 -42.78 -1.83
CA VAL A 45 -15.14 -42.49 -3.02
C VAL A 45 -14.28 -42.24 -4.25
N ALA A 46 -14.87 -42.35 -5.42
CA ALA A 46 -14.17 -42.13 -6.69
C ALA A 46 -13.78 -40.65 -6.88
N ASN A 47 -14.65 -39.73 -6.51
CA ASN A 47 -14.41 -38.28 -6.69
C ASN A 47 -14.92 -37.47 -5.49
N CYS A 48 -14.17 -36.41 -5.17
CA CYS A 48 -14.59 -35.33 -4.27
C CYS A 48 -14.40 -34.02 -5.00
N ILE A 49 -15.45 -33.22 -5.09
CA ILE A 49 -15.44 -31.95 -5.83
C ILE A 49 -15.88 -30.84 -4.87
N VAL A 50 -15.09 -29.77 -4.80
CA VAL A 50 -15.43 -28.57 -4.05
C VAL A 50 -15.79 -27.46 -5.06
N SER A 51 -17.08 -27.10 -5.11
CA SER A 51 -17.61 -26.10 -6.05
C SER A 51 -18.07 -24.84 -5.33
N PHE A 52 -17.81 -23.65 -5.94
CA PHE A 52 -18.23 -22.36 -5.45
C PHE A 52 -19.00 -21.58 -6.53
N GLY A 53 -20.07 -20.88 -6.14
CA GLY A 53 -21.01 -20.24 -7.06
C GLY A 53 -20.45 -19.22 -8.04
N ASN A 54 -19.34 -18.59 -7.71
CA ASN A 54 -18.79 -17.48 -8.53
C ASN A 54 -17.37 -17.72 -9.05
N LEU A 55 -16.70 -18.78 -8.63
CA LEU A 55 -15.34 -19.05 -9.14
C LEU A 55 -15.38 -19.48 -10.60
N ARG A 56 -16.44 -20.18 -11.06
CA ARG A 56 -16.57 -20.59 -12.46
C ARG A 56 -16.73 -19.42 -13.43
N GLU A 57 -17.51 -18.41 -13.12
CA GLU A 57 -17.67 -17.24 -14.02
C GLU A 57 -16.39 -16.43 -14.18
N ARG A 58 -15.48 -16.47 -13.21
CA ARG A 58 -14.18 -15.77 -13.29
C ARG A 58 -13.08 -16.58 -13.97
N PHE A 59 -13.12 -17.91 -13.87
CA PHE A 59 -12.10 -18.79 -14.46
C PHE A 59 -12.40 -19.22 -15.88
N ASP A 60 -13.66 -19.16 -16.33
CA ASP A 60 -14.11 -19.61 -17.65
C ASP A 60 -13.71 -18.68 -18.83
N ARG A 61 -12.91 -17.65 -18.59
CA ARG A 61 -12.41 -16.76 -19.65
C ARG A 61 -11.05 -17.12 -20.23
N SER A 62 -10.41 -18.17 -19.77
CA SER A 62 -9.18 -18.68 -20.39
C SER A 62 -9.27 -20.16 -20.66
N GLU A 63 -9.54 -20.47 -21.93
CA GLU A 63 -9.25 -21.74 -22.62
C GLU A 63 -9.87 -23.04 -22.06
N GLN A 64 -10.92 -23.53 -22.78
CA GLN A 64 -11.18 -24.95 -23.08
C GLN A 64 -10.61 -26.01 -22.08
N SER A 65 -10.81 -25.82 -20.79
CA SER A 65 -10.72 -26.94 -19.87
C SER A 65 -12.03 -27.74 -20.04
N MET A 66 -11.94 -28.98 -20.49
CA MET A 66 -13.09 -29.87 -20.53
C MET A 66 -13.60 -30.05 -19.09
N VAL A 67 -14.76 -29.48 -18.81
CA VAL A 67 -15.47 -29.69 -17.53
C VAL A 67 -15.74 -31.19 -17.42
N SER A 68 -15.30 -31.82 -16.32
CA SER A 68 -15.57 -33.25 -16.13
C SER A 68 -17.09 -33.48 -16.05
N ILE A 69 -17.53 -34.66 -16.46
CA ILE A 69 -18.95 -35.04 -16.45
C ILE A 69 -19.51 -34.94 -15.03
N GLU A 70 -18.70 -35.33 -14.05
CA GLU A 70 -19.04 -35.23 -12.62
C GLU A 70 -19.23 -33.79 -12.16
N ALA A 71 -18.37 -32.89 -12.61
CA ALA A 71 -18.51 -31.46 -12.29
C ALA A 71 -19.77 -30.84 -12.94
N ALA A 72 -20.11 -31.25 -14.16
CA ALA A 72 -21.36 -30.86 -14.81
C ALA A 72 -22.59 -31.39 -14.06
N PHE A 73 -22.50 -32.62 -13.52
CA PHE A 73 -23.54 -33.20 -12.67
C PHE A 73 -23.70 -32.43 -11.35
N CYS A 74 -22.60 -32.03 -10.70
CA CYS A 74 -22.63 -31.20 -9.50
C CYS A 74 -23.30 -29.84 -9.75
N ASP A 75 -23.05 -29.22 -10.91
CA ASP A 75 -23.69 -27.96 -11.28
C ASP A 75 -25.22 -28.11 -11.47
N MET A 76 -25.64 -29.20 -12.02
CA MET A 76 -27.08 -29.51 -12.18
C MET A 76 -27.76 -29.73 -10.81
N LEU A 77 -27.07 -30.39 -9.86
CA LEU A 77 -27.58 -30.55 -8.49
C LEU A 77 -27.74 -29.21 -7.78
N GLY A 78 -26.91 -28.22 -8.12
CA GLY A 78 -26.89 -26.89 -7.52
C GLY A 78 -26.45 -26.91 -6.05
N PHE A 79 -26.55 -25.77 -5.40
CA PHE A 79 -26.23 -25.64 -3.98
C PHE A 79 -27.41 -26.07 -3.10
N CYS A 80 -27.09 -26.50 -1.90
CA CYS A 80 -28.06 -26.92 -0.90
C CYS A 80 -27.84 -26.14 0.40
N ASP A 81 -28.89 -26.09 1.24
CA ASP A 81 -28.81 -25.45 2.57
C ASP A 81 -28.54 -26.48 3.68
N GLN A 82 -28.63 -27.74 3.37
CA GLN A 82 -28.44 -28.86 4.29
C GLN A 82 -27.73 -30.02 3.57
N ILE A 83 -27.10 -30.88 4.35
CA ILE A 83 -26.49 -32.11 3.82
C ILE A 83 -27.56 -32.96 3.10
N ARG A 84 -27.25 -33.38 1.87
CA ARG A 84 -28.05 -34.30 1.08
C ARG A 84 -27.23 -35.55 0.79
N VAL A 85 -27.85 -36.72 0.90
CA VAL A 85 -27.18 -37.99 0.64
C VAL A 85 -28.11 -38.86 -0.19
N PHE A 86 -27.59 -39.33 -1.30
CA PHE A 86 -28.24 -40.24 -2.23
C PHE A 86 -27.37 -41.50 -2.29
N ASN A 87 -27.77 -42.55 -1.51
CA ASN A 87 -27.02 -43.79 -1.46
C ASN A 87 -27.03 -44.55 -2.80
N ASN A 88 -28.13 -44.37 -3.56
CA ASN A 88 -28.25 -44.88 -4.93
C ASN A 88 -29.18 -44.00 -5.75
N LEU A 89 -28.62 -43.22 -6.69
CA LEU A 89 -29.33 -42.25 -7.54
C LEU A 89 -30.28 -42.91 -8.55
N HIS A 90 -30.10 -44.21 -8.85
CA HIS A 90 -31.04 -44.93 -9.73
C HIS A 90 -32.47 -45.06 -9.13
N PHE A 91 -32.59 -44.99 -7.81
CA PHE A 91 -33.88 -45.06 -7.12
C PHE A 91 -34.50 -43.66 -6.85
N GLU A 92 -33.82 -42.59 -7.22
CA GLU A 92 -34.28 -41.23 -7.03
C GLU A 92 -35.00 -40.78 -8.29
N GLU A 93 -36.32 -40.61 -8.23
CA GLU A 93 -37.17 -40.23 -9.38
C GLU A 93 -36.67 -38.99 -10.15
N MET A 94 -36.08 -38.05 -9.44
CA MET A 94 -35.57 -36.81 -9.99
C MET A 94 -34.29 -37.00 -10.83
N TYR A 95 -33.48 -37.99 -10.54
CA TYR A 95 -32.12 -38.15 -11.10
C TYR A 95 -31.94 -39.44 -11.89
N SER A 96 -32.79 -40.43 -11.72
CA SER A 96 -32.67 -41.79 -12.33
C SER A 96 -32.58 -41.77 -13.86
N ASP A 97 -33.18 -40.79 -14.52
CA ASP A 97 -33.17 -40.61 -15.98
C ASP A 97 -32.05 -39.71 -16.49
N HIS A 98 -31.22 -39.17 -15.58
CA HIS A 98 -30.13 -38.30 -15.99
C HIS A 98 -29.06 -39.05 -16.77
N PRO A 99 -28.49 -38.49 -17.87
CA PRO A 99 -27.48 -39.18 -18.69
C PRO A 99 -26.27 -39.67 -17.92
N SER A 100 -25.79 -38.93 -16.93
CA SER A 100 -24.63 -39.33 -16.11
C SER A 100 -24.92 -40.39 -15.05
N VAL A 101 -26.23 -40.64 -14.76
CA VAL A 101 -26.69 -41.69 -13.85
C VAL A 101 -27.02 -42.96 -14.64
N LYS A 102 -27.75 -42.83 -15.76
CA LYS A 102 -28.24 -43.95 -16.58
C LYS A 102 -27.18 -44.45 -17.57
N GLY A 103 -26.26 -43.58 -18.00
CA GLY A 103 -25.23 -43.86 -18.98
C GLY A 103 -23.81 -43.81 -18.38
N ASP A 104 -22.83 -43.50 -19.21
CA ASP A 104 -21.44 -43.32 -18.79
C ASP A 104 -21.28 -41.89 -18.20
N PRO A 105 -20.72 -41.74 -16.96
CA PRO A 105 -19.94 -42.65 -16.15
C PRO A 105 -20.74 -43.50 -15.15
N ASN A 106 -22.07 -43.49 -15.16
CA ASN A 106 -22.95 -44.24 -14.27
C ASN A 106 -22.75 -43.85 -12.79
N ILE A 107 -23.04 -42.62 -12.46
CA ILE A 107 -22.97 -42.11 -11.07
C ILE A 107 -24.09 -42.77 -10.25
N VAL A 108 -23.69 -43.53 -9.22
CA VAL A 108 -24.60 -44.26 -8.34
C VAL A 108 -24.78 -43.53 -7.01
N PHE A 109 -23.70 -43.11 -6.38
CA PHE A 109 -23.70 -42.45 -5.08
C PHE A 109 -23.38 -40.97 -5.22
N CYS A 110 -24.10 -40.12 -4.44
CA CYS A 110 -23.74 -38.74 -4.27
C CYS A 110 -24.06 -38.27 -2.84
N ALA A 111 -23.10 -37.65 -2.19
CA ALA A 111 -23.35 -36.86 -0.96
C ALA A 111 -22.91 -35.41 -1.18
N GLN A 112 -23.72 -34.49 -0.67
CA GLN A 112 -23.54 -33.05 -0.85
C GLN A 112 -23.57 -32.36 0.50
N HIS A 113 -22.59 -31.52 0.80
CA HIS A 113 -22.55 -30.68 2.00
C HIS A 113 -22.36 -29.20 1.61
N PRO A 114 -23.21 -28.28 2.11
CA PRO A 114 -23.04 -26.87 1.85
C PRO A 114 -21.77 -26.29 2.52
N LEU A 115 -21.23 -25.23 1.95
CA LEU A 115 -20.17 -24.43 2.51
C LEU A 115 -20.71 -23.03 2.81
N PHE A 116 -20.50 -22.55 4.01
CA PHE A 116 -21.04 -21.27 4.46
C PHE A 116 -19.93 -20.22 4.63
N ASP A 117 -20.32 -18.97 4.42
CA ASP A 117 -19.50 -17.82 4.77
C ASP A 117 -19.73 -17.37 6.22
N VAL A 118 -19.05 -16.28 6.63
CA VAL A 118 -19.19 -15.67 7.97
C VAL A 118 -20.57 -15.07 8.26
N HIS A 119 -21.43 -15.00 7.25
CA HIS A 119 -22.80 -14.49 7.35
C HIS A 119 -23.85 -15.61 7.23
N ASP A 120 -23.42 -16.87 7.38
CA ASP A 120 -24.27 -18.06 7.22
C ASP A 120 -24.93 -18.15 5.82
N GLN A 121 -24.25 -17.60 4.79
CA GLN A 121 -24.72 -17.71 3.40
C GLN A 121 -24.00 -18.88 2.73
N CYS A 122 -24.75 -19.75 2.05
CA CYS A 122 -24.18 -20.81 1.25
C CYS A 122 -23.39 -20.22 0.07
N VAL A 123 -22.09 -20.44 0.04
CA VAL A 123 -21.16 -19.94 -0.99
C VAL A 123 -20.65 -21.04 -1.91
N GLY A 124 -20.88 -22.28 -1.56
CA GLY A 124 -20.44 -23.43 -2.32
C GLY A 124 -20.93 -24.75 -1.74
N CYS A 125 -20.47 -25.85 -2.30
CA CYS A 125 -20.74 -27.20 -1.79
C CYS A 125 -19.53 -28.12 -1.99
N ILE A 126 -19.43 -29.11 -1.10
CA ILE A 126 -18.60 -30.30 -1.30
C ILE A 126 -19.50 -31.40 -1.83
N TYR A 127 -19.05 -32.06 -2.88
CA TYR A 127 -19.70 -33.22 -3.47
C TYR A 127 -18.80 -34.42 -3.36
N LEU A 128 -19.34 -35.54 -2.85
CA LEU A 128 -18.72 -36.87 -2.92
C LEU A 128 -19.48 -37.67 -3.96
N ILE A 129 -18.79 -38.27 -4.90
CA ILE A 129 -19.37 -38.98 -6.03
C ILE A 129 -18.71 -40.34 -6.13
N ASP A 130 -19.54 -41.38 -6.34
CA ASP A 130 -19.06 -42.75 -6.65
C ASP A 130 -19.94 -43.44 -7.68
N TYR A 131 -19.38 -44.47 -8.30
CA TYR A 131 -20.03 -45.31 -9.31
C TYR A 131 -20.53 -46.65 -8.71
N VAL A 132 -20.46 -46.76 -7.38
CA VAL A 132 -21.00 -47.84 -6.59
C VAL A 132 -21.86 -47.32 -5.45
N GLU A 133 -22.77 -48.15 -4.95
CA GLU A 133 -23.61 -47.79 -3.83
C GLU A 133 -22.80 -47.70 -2.53
N HIS A 134 -23.07 -46.66 -1.74
CA HIS A 134 -22.46 -46.45 -0.44
C HIS A 134 -23.53 -46.33 0.66
N VAL A 135 -23.22 -46.91 1.81
CA VAL A 135 -23.98 -46.66 3.06
C VAL A 135 -23.33 -45.51 3.77
N PHE A 136 -23.98 -44.36 3.75
CA PHE A 136 -23.46 -43.11 4.36
C PHE A 136 -24.10 -42.93 5.74
N ASP A 137 -23.41 -43.40 6.78
CA ASP A 137 -23.88 -43.38 8.15
C ASP A 137 -23.69 -42.02 8.84
N ASP A 138 -24.15 -41.89 10.10
CA ASP A 138 -24.06 -40.65 10.86
C ASP A 138 -22.60 -40.25 11.13
N GLN A 139 -21.68 -41.20 11.26
CA GLN A 139 -20.26 -40.90 11.41
C GLN A 139 -19.68 -40.28 10.12
N SER A 140 -20.03 -40.82 8.97
CA SER A 140 -19.65 -40.26 7.67
C SER A 140 -20.22 -38.86 7.46
N ARG A 141 -21.45 -38.58 7.93
CA ARG A 141 -22.04 -37.25 7.90
C ARG A 141 -21.27 -36.25 8.76
N LEU A 142 -20.87 -36.63 9.98
CA LEU A 142 -20.06 -35.83 10.85
C LEU A 142 -18.68 -35.51 10.24
N LEU A 143 -18.01 -36.52 9.67
CA LEU A 143 -16.72 -36.32 9.01
C LEU A 143 -16.81 -35.40 7.80
N LEU A 144 -17.91 -35.47 7.04
CA LEU A 144 -18.13 -34.54 5.91
C LEU A 144 -18.37 -33.12 6.38
N ALA A 145 -19.10 -32.94 7.49
CA ALA A 145 -19.26 -31.63 8.12
C ALA A 145 -17.92 -31.08 8.63
N ASP A 146 -17.08 -31.90 9.25
CA ASP A 146 -15.74 -31.49 9.69
C ASP A 146 -14.86 -31.06 8.50
N LEU A 147 -14.92 -31.81 7.40
CA LEU A 147 -14.22 -31.45 6.16
C LEU A 147 -14.72 -30.12 5.61
N ALA A 148 -16.04 -29.88 5.62
CA ALA A 148 -16.64 -28.63 5.19
C ALA A 148 -16.12 -27.43 6.02
N VAL A 149 -16.13 -27.56 7.35
CA VAL A 149 -15.59 -26.54 8.26
C VAL A 149 -14.10 -26.26 7.98
N MET A 150 -13.31 -27.29 7.66
CA MET A 150 -11.90 -27.09 7.29
C MET A 150 -11.76 -26.28 5.99
N VAL A 151 -12.57 -26.56 4.99
CA VAL A 151 -12.59 -25.80 3.72
C VAL A 151 -13.01 -24.36 3.96
N GLU A 152 -14.09 -24.12 4.70
CA GLU A 152 -14.58 -22.79 5.07
C GLU A 152 -13.50 -21.98 5.79
N ARG A 153 -12.82 -22.57 6.76
CA ARG A 153 -11.72 -21.90 7.49
C ARG A 153 -10.56 -21.53 6.57
N GLU A 154 -10.19 -22.39 5.64
CA GLU A 154 -9.12 -22.08 4.68
C GLU A 154 -9.49 -20.91 3.76
N LEU A 155 -10.74 -20.86 3.30
CA LEU A 155 -11.27 -19.75 2.52
C LEU A 155 -11.24 -18.43 3.30
N LEU A 156 -11.74 -18.46 4.55
CA LEU A 156 -11.75 -17.32 5.44
C LEU A 156 -10.33 -16.82 5.70
N MET A 157 -9.39 -17.71 6.00
CA MET A 157 -7.98 -17.35 6.22
C MET A 157 -7.35 -16.73 4.97
N GLY A 158 -7.72 -17.22 3.80
CA GLY A 158 -7.30 -16.65 2.51
C GLY A 158 -7.79 -15.21 2.33
N ALA A 159 -9.07 -14.98 2.56
CA ALA A 159 -9.70 -13.66 2.46
C ALA A 159 -9.10 -12.68 3.47
N LEU A 160 -8.97 -13.07 4.74
CA LEU A 160 -8.37 -12.25 5.80
C LEU A 160 -6.92 -11.86 5.48
N LYS A 161 -6.12 -12.79 4.94
CA LYS A 161 -4.74 -12.51 4.55
C LYS A 161 -4.66 -11.45 3.44
N LEU A 162 -5.57 -11.49 2.48
CA LEU A 162 -5.65 -10.48 1.41
C LEU A 162 -6.03 -9.11 1.97
N GLN A 163 -7.09 -9.04 2.77
CA GLN A 163 -7.52 -7.80 3.42
C GLN A 163 -6.41 -7.20 4.30
N TYR A 164 -5.74 -8.03 5.09
CA TYR A 164 -4.63 -7.58 5.93
C TYR A 164 -3.49 -7.00 5.08
N SER A 165 -3.12 -7.67 3.98
CA SER A 165 -2.06 -7.18 3.09
C SER A 165 -2.40 -5.83 2.47
N GLU A 166 -3.66 -5.64 2.08
CA GLU A 166 -4.15 -4.38 1.51
C GLU A 166 -4.17 -3.27 2.56
N LEU A 167 -4.67 -3.56 3.76
CA LEU A 167 -4.66 -2.61 4.87
C LEU A 167 -3.23 -2.14 5.21
N VAL A 168 -2.27 -3.06 5.23
CA VAL A 168 -0.85 -2.72 5.45
C VAL A 168 -0.32 -1.80 4.36
N LYS A 169 -0.68 -2.03 3.09
CA LYS A 169 -0.31 -1.13 1.97
C LYS A 169 -0.92 0.25 2.15
N GLN A 170 -2.21 0.33 2.47
CA GLN A 170 -2.91 1.60 2.72
C GLN A 170 -2.27 2.38 3.87
N VAL A 171 -1.99 1.73 4.99
CA VAL A 171 -1.30 2.36 6.14
C VAL A 171 0.09 2.86 5.74
N ARG A 172 0.83 2.11 4.92
CA ARG A 172 2.15 2.54 4.42
C ARG A 172 2.04 3.76 3.51
N ASN A 173 1.06 3.78 2.60
CA ASN A 173 0.82 4.92 1.72
C ASN A 173 0.41 6.15 2.51
N LEU A 174 -0.55 6.03 3.44
CA LEU A 174 -0.96 7.13 4.33
C LEU A 174 0.20 7.68 5.15
N LYS A 175 1.07 6.81 5.69
CA LYS A 175 2.28 7.24 6.40
C LYS A 175 3.25 7.97 5.49
N ARG A 176 3.42 7.54 4.24
CA ARG A 176 4.27 8.22 3.27
C ARG A 176 3.70 9.59 2.88
N ASP A 177 2.40 9.65 2.63
CA ASP A 177 1.72 10.89 2.25
C ASP A 177 1.73 11.90 3.40
N ALA A 178 1.63 11.43 4.65
CA ALA A 178 1.79 12.26 5.85
C ALA A 178 3.21 12.84 6.04
N LEU A 179 4.21 12.34 5.32
CA LEU A 179 5.59 12.85 5.35
C LEU A 179 5.92 13.82 4.22
N LEU A 180 5.03 13.96 3.25
CA LEU A 180 5.22 14.85 2.12
C LEU A 180 4.42 16.15 2.28
N ASP A 181 4.97 17.24 1.77
CA ASP A 181 4.22 18.45 1.51
C ASP A 181 3.30 18.21 0.30
N PRO A 182 1.98 18.43 0.43
CA PRO A 182 1.02 18.07 -0.61
C PRO A 182 1.18 18.90 -1.90
N VAL A 183 1.80 20.08 -1.80
CA VAL A 183 2.01 20.98 -2.94
C VAL A 183 3.31 20.67 -3.65
N LEU A 184 4.39 20.53 -2.89
CA LEU A 184 5.74 20.43 -3.44
C LEU A 184 6.20 18.97 -3.63
N GLY A 185 5.49 17.99 -3.08
CA GLY A 185 5.85 16.56 -3.19
C GLY A 185 7.19 16.18 -2.53
N MET A 186 7.78 17.09 -1.74
CA MET A 186 8.99 16.88 -0.97
C MET A 186 8.68 16.68 0.51
N TRP A 187 9.66 16.40 1.33
CA TRP A 187 9.45 16.23 2.75
C TRP A 187 8.83 17.49 3.40
N ASN A 188 7.80 17.25 4.23
CA ASN A 188 7.22 18.29 5.04
C ASN A 188 8.06 18.56 6.30
N ARG A 189 7.67 19.55 7.11
CA ARG A 189 8.37 19.95 8.33
C ARG A 189 8.63 18.77 9.28
N ALA A 190 7.63 17.92 9.51
CA ALA A 190 7.76 16.78 10.43
C ALA A 190 8.80 15.76 9.92
N ALA A 191 8.76 15.47 8.61
CA ALA A 191 9.68 14.51 7.99
C ALA A 191 11.12 15.01 7.98
N ILE A 192 11.35 16.27 7.59
CA ILE A 192 12.71 16.82 7.54
C ILE A 192 13.32 16.98 8.93
N THR A 193 12.53 17.38 9.94
CA THR A 193 12.99 17.45 11.33
C THR A 193 13.38 16.07 11.88
N ARG A 194 12.55 15.06 11.60
CA ARG A 194 12.88 13.68 11.99
C ARG A 194 14.14 13.18 11.29
N SER A 195 14.31 13.47 10.01
CA SER A 195 15.52 13.12 9.26
C SER A 195 16.76 13.78 9.85
N LEU A 196 16.65 15.08 10.19
CA LEU A 196 17.74 15.79 10.85
C LEU A 196 18.20 15.08 12.14
N GLY A 197 17.24 14.68 13.00
CA GLY A 197 17.56 13.97 14.24
C GLY A 197 18.31 12.65 13.99
N LEU A 198 17.80 11.83 13.07
CA LEU A 198 18.43 10.55 12.73
C LEU A 198 19.82 10.70 12.11
N GLU A 199 19.98 11.65 11.20
CA GLU A 199 21.29 11.90 10.56
C GLU A 199 22.29 12.55 11.51
N LEU A 200 21.84 13.38 12.44
CA LEU A 200 22.71 13.96 13.47
C LEU A 200 23.27 12.87 14.39
N GLU A 201 22.44 11.96 14.90
CA GLU A 201 22.89 10.81 15.71
C GLU A 201 23.87 9.92 14.93
N ARG A 202 23.62 9.67 13.65
CA ARG A 202 24.53 8.88 12.79
C ARG A 202 25.87 9.56 12.61
N CYS A 203 25.85 10.85 12.34
CA CYS A 203 27.05 11.64 12.16
C CYS A 203 27.86 11.72 13.46
N GLN A 204 27.20 11.92 14.61
CA GLN A 204 27.87 11.91 15.92
C GLN A 204 28.55 10.57 16.22
N LYS A 205 27.84 9.44 15.98
CA LYS A 205 28.46 8.10 16.17
C LYS A 205 29.61 7.82 15.22
N ALA A 206 29.61 8.43 14.04
CA ALA A 206 30.65 8.27 13.04
C ALA A 206 31.74 9.34 13.13
N GLU A 207 31.68 10.23 14.12
CA GLU A 207 32.59 11.39 14.31
C GLU A 207 32.71 12.27 13.06
N LYS A 208 31.58 12.40 12.34
CA LYS A 208 31.46 13.24 11.12
C LYS A 208 30.62 14.47 11.39
N PRO A 209 30.95 15.60 10.77
CA PRO A 209 30.12 16.79 10.89
C PRO A 209 28.78 16.61 10.14
N LEU A 210 27.77 17.34 10.58
CA LEU A 210 26.53 17.54 9.86
C LEU A 210 26.28 19.02 9.76
N SER A 211 25.87 19.48 8.59
CA SER A 211 25.47 20.89 8.38
C SER A 211 24.04 21.00 7.92
N LEU A 212 23.44 22.14 8.25
CA LEU A 212 22.07 22.48 7.96
C LEU A 212 22.01 23.80 7.18
N LEU A 213 21.24 23.86 6.09
CA LEU A 213 20.91 25.09 5.40
C LEU A 213 19.46 25.42 5.65
N TYR A 214 19.16 26.60 6.12
CA TYR A 214 17.83 27.14 6.22
C TYR A 214 17.67 28.23 5.15
N ILE A 215 16.79 28.04 4.17
CA ILE A 215 16.69 28.86 2.97
C ILE A 215 15.29 29.42 2.89
N SER A 216 15.17 30.73 2.72
CA SER A 216 13.89 31.44 2.45
C SER A 216 13.92 32.09 1.09
N THR A 217 12.75 32.08 0.44
CA THR A 217 12.51 32.81 -0.82
C THR A 217 11.93 34.18 -0.51
N ASN A 218 12.65 35.23 -0.90
CA ASN A 218 12.28 36.59 -0.52
C ASN A 218 10.98 37.11 -1.18
N GLN A 219 10.57 36.50 -2.31
CA GLN A 219 9.43 36.96 -3.10
C GLN A 219 8.11 36.21 -2.83
N TYR A 220 8.12 35.11 -2.12
CA TYR A 220 6.94 34.28 -1.98
C TYR A 220 5.71 35.00 -1.44
N GLN A 221 5.88 35.79 -0.39
CA GLN A 221 4.76 36.48 0.25
C GLN A 221 4.16 37.52 -0.70
N SER A 222 4.98 38.29 -1.38
CA SER A 222 4.51 39.30 -2.35
C SER A 222 3.83 38.65 -3.56
N LEU A 223 4.33 37.52 -4.04
CA LEU A 223 3.69 36.74 -5.11
C LEU A 223 2.33 36.20 -4.69
N LYS A 224 2.23 35.72 -3.47
CA LYS A 224 0.98 35.15 -2.92
C LYS A 224 -0.10 36.26 -2.79
N GLU A 225 0.29 37.45 -2.38
CA GLU A 225 -0.61 38.58 -2.26
C GLU A 225 -1.05 39.13 -3.63
N ARG A 226 -0.15 39.13 -4.62
CA ARG A 226 -0.44 39.68 -5.97
C ARG A 226 -1.16 38.68 -6.88
N PHE A 227 -0.75 37.45 -6.89
CA PHE A 227 -1.15 36.46 -7.88
C PHE A 227 -1.87 35.22 -7.27
N GLY A 228 -2.00 35.15 -5.95
CA GLY A 228 -2.68 34.10 -5.24
C GLY A 228 -1.81 32.86 -4.98
N GLY A 229 -2.41 31.87 -4.28
CA GLY A 229 -1.70 30.69 -3.78
C GLY A 229 -1.17 29.76 -4.88
N SER A 230 -1.96 29.50 -5.91
CA SER A 230 -1.57 28.56 -6.98
C SER A 230 -0.32 29.00 -7.73
N THR A 231 -0.23 30.29 -8.05
CA THR A 231 0.92 30.88 -8.76
C THR A 231 2.16 30.89 -7.89
N SER A 232 2.03 31.27 -6.62
CA SER A 232 3.13 31.23 -5.66
C SER A 232 3.64 29.82 -5.35
N ASP A 233 2.75 28.83 -5.31
CA ASP A 233 3.13 27.43 -5.13
C ASP A 233 3.87 26.87 -6.37
N GLY A 234 3.45 27.26 -7.57
CA GLY A 234 4.17 26.96 -8.81
C GLY A 234 5.58 27.55 -8.85
N PHE A 235 5.75 28.77 -8.32
CA PHE A 235 7.06 29.40 -8.12
C PHE A 235 7.95 28.60 -7.16
N LEU A 236 7.41 28.21 -5.98
CA LEU A 236 8.16 27.39 -5.03
C LEU A 236 8.59 26.04 -5.60
N LEU A 237 7.76 25.40 -6.39
CA LEU A 237 8.09 24.13 -7.09
C LEU A 237 9.34 24.29 -7.95
N LYS A 238 9.41 25.37 -8.73
CA LYS A 238 10.57 25.65 -9.59
C LYS A 238 11.84 25.93 -8.76
N VAL A 239 11.73 26.72 -7.70
CA VAL A 239 12.85 26.99 -6.79
C VAL A 239 13.33 25.71 -6.13
N ALA A 240 12.43 24.89 -5.61
CA ALA A 240 12.74 23.61 -4.98
C ALA A 240 13.42 22.64 -5.95
N SER A 241 12.98 22.58 -7.20
CA SER A 241 13.61 21.76 -8.24
C SER A 241 15.07 22.20 -8.51
N ARG A 242 15.33 23.52 -8.56
CA ARG A 242 16.69 24.04 -8.69
C ARG A 242 17.56 23.70 -7.49
N MET A 243 17.05 23.85 -6.26
CA MET A 243 17.75 23.44 -5.05
C MET A 243 18.07 21.94 -5.08
N ARG A 244 17.12 21.08 -5.48
CA ARG A 244 17.30 19.64 -5.56
C ARG A 244 18.40 19.23 -6.52
N SER A 245 18.57 19.94 -7.64
CA SER A 245 19.65 19.67 -8.61
C SER A 245 21.05 20.02 -8.05
N CYS A 246 21.11 20.79 -6.97
CA CYS A 246 22.36 21.23 -6.34
C CYS A 246 22.80 20.37 -5.17
N ILE A 247 22.06 19.34 -4.77
CA ILE A 247 22.36 18.50 -3.61
C ILE A 247 22.49 17.03 -4.00
N ARG A 248 23.17 16.25 -3.15
CA ARG A 248 23.40 14.83 -3.39
C ARG A 248 22.12 14.02 -3.14
N PRO A 249 22.05 12.78 -3.66
CA PRO A 249 20.90 11.89 -3.37
C PRO A 249 20.67 11.61 -1.89
N PHE A 250 21.74 11.64 -1.08
CA PHE A 250 21.69 11.38 0.38
C PHE A 250 21.39 12.63 1.20
N ASP A 251 21.48 13.82 0.61
CA ASP A 251 21.10 15.05 1.26
C ASP A 251 19.56 15.15 1.28
N ALA A 252 19.02 15.60 2.40
CA ALA A 252 17.58 15.75 2.56
C ALA A 252 17.15 17.19 2.30
N LEU A 253 16.04 17.35 1.56
CA LEU A 253 15.40 18.64 1.29
C LEU A 253 13.93 18.55 1.68
N GLY A 254 13.46 19.49 2.48
CA GLY A 254 12.06 19.58 2.90
C GLY A 254 11.56 21.01 3.00
N ARG A 255 10.23 21.16 2.85
CA ARG A 255 9.54 22.43 3.16
C ARG A 255 9.42 22.54 4.67
N PHE A 256 9.96 23.59 5.24
CA PHE A 256 9.98 23.78 6.69
C PHE A 256 8.95 24.80 7.15
N ASP A 257 8.76 25.86 6.36
CA ASP A 257 7.71 26.86 6.54
C ASP A 257 7.05 27.22 5.20
N SER A 258 6.15 28.17 5.21
CA SER A 258 5.39 28.60 4.03
C SER A 258 6.27 28.93 2.82
N ASP A 259 7.37 29.62 3.05
CA ASP A 259 8.32 30.13 2.06
C ASP A 259 9.74 29.65 2.29
N ALA A 260 9.94 28.69 3.25
CA ALA A 260 11.25 28.29 3.70
C ALA A 260 11.49 26.79 3.57
N PHE A 261 12.73 26.46 3.25
CA PHE A 261 13.24 25.11 3.04
C PHE A 261 14.35 24.80 4.03
N LEU A 262 14.43 23.55 4.43
CA LEU A 262 15.51 23.01 5.21
C LEU A 262 16.26 21.97 4.38
N ILE A 263 17.60 22.08 4.34
CA ILE A 263 18.48 21.09 3.70
C ILE A 263 19.42 20.52 4.73
N VAL A 264 19.38 19.19 4.90
CA VAL A 264 20.29 18.46 5.81
C VAL A 264 21.41 17.85 4.99
N LEU A 265 22.65 18.14 5.36
CA LEU A 265 23.88 17.74 4.67
C LEU A 265 24.75 16.85 5.60
N PRO A 266 24.48 15.51 5.63
CA PRO A 266 25.27 14.59 6.44
C PRO A 266 26.73 14.50 5.96
N GLY A 267 27.68 14.53 6.89
CA GLY A 267 29.12 14.48 6.59
C GLY A 267 29.68 15.78 6.00
N ALA A 268 28.91 16.87 5.94
CA ALA A 268 29.38 18.15 5.44
C ALA A 268 29.88 19.05 6.59
N SER A 269 31.12 19.54 6.47
CA SER A 269 31.61 20.60 7.34
C SER A 269 31.00 21.96 7.01
N ASN A 270 31.20 22.94 7.88
CA ASN A 270 30.69 24.31 7.65
C ASN A 270 31.17 24.89 6.30
N LEU A 271 32.42 24.67 5.93
CA LEU A 271 33.01 25.11 4.66
C LEU A 271 32.32 24.43 3.45
N VAL A 272 32.05 23.11 3.54
CA VAL A 272 31.36 22.37 2.47
C VAL A 272 29.92 22.86 2.35
N ALA A 273 29.25 23.12 3.47
CA ALA A 273 27.90 23.65 3.49
C ALA A 273 27.82 25.05 2.83
N ALA A 274 28.79 25.90 3.10
CA ALA A 274 28.89 27.22 2.44
C ALA A 274 29.06 27.09 0.92
N ALA A 275 29.89 26.17 0.45
CA ALA A 275 30.04 25.92 -0.98
C ALA A 275 28.74 25.37 -1.64
N VAL A 276 27.99 24.51 -0.93
CA VAL A 276 26.69 24.01 -1.38
C VAL A 276 25.67 25.15 -1.41
N ALA A 277 25.60 25.97 -0.38
CA ALA A 277 24.71 27.12 -0.32
C ALA A 277 24.98 28.12 -1.46
N GLU A 278 26.25 28.42 -1.77
CA GLU A 278 26.62 29.28 -2.89
C GLU A 278 26.22 28.68 -4.24
N ARG A 279 26.42 27.38 -4.43
CA ARG A 279 25.96 26.67 -5.64
C ARG A 279 24.45 26.76 -5.80
N ILE A 280 23.71 26.57 -4.71
CA ILE A 280 22.23 26.71 -4.70
C ILE A 280 21.86 28.13 -5.09
N ARG A 281 22.45 29.13 -4.43
CA ARG A 281 22.21 30.55 -4.71
C ARG A 281 22.40 30.87 -6.19
N LEU A 282 23.58 30.52 -6.73
CA LEU A 282 23.89 30.77 -8.14
C LEU A 282 22.93 30.08 -9.10
N THR A 283 22.54 28.84 -8.80
CA THR A 283 21.62 28.07 -9.67
C THR A 283 20.18 28.62 -9.63
N VAL A 284 19.75 29.07 -8.44
CA VAL A 284 18.40 29.65 -8.27
C VAL A 284 18.27 30.97 -9.00
N ILE A 285 19.29 31.86 -8.88
CA ILE A 285 19.25 33.19 -9.51
C ILE A 285 19.60 33.19 -11.00
N ALA A 286 20.17 32.11 -11.53
CA ALA A 286 20.67 32.02 -12.89
C ALA A 286 19.60 32.30 -13.98
N ARG A 287 18.34 32.11 -13.64
CA ARG A 287 17.22 32.30 -14.58
C ARG A 287 16.05 32.96 -13.84
N SER A 288 15.60 34.08 -14.37
CA SER A 288 14.33 34.68 -13.97
C SER A 288 13.16 33.75 -14.30
N GLU A 289 12.07 33.85 -13.57
CA GLU A 289 10.85 33.15 -13.86
C GLU A 289 9.81 34.05 -14.49
N LEU A 290 9.14 33.52 -15.53
CA LEU A 290 8.00 34.17 -16.13
C LEU A 290 6.74 33.82 -15.32
N ILE A 291 6.09 34.80 -14.75
CA ILE A 291 4.86 34.67 -13.97
C ILE A 291 3.84 35.67 -14.55
N GLU A 292 2.76 35.16 -15.15
CA GLU A 292 1.69 35.96 -15.75
C GLU A 292 2.23 37.11 -16.64
N ASP A 293 3.17 36.77 -17.53
CA ASP A 293 3.85 37.67 -18.46
C ASP A 293 4.82 38.70 -17.83
N GLU A 294 5.04 38.62 -16.51
CA GLU A 294 6.10 39.41 -15.84
C GLU A 294 7.35 38.56 -15.59
N SER A 295 8.52 39.05 -15.96
CA SER A 295 9.81 38.41 -15.63
C SER A 295 10.22 38.77 -14.21
N LEU A 296 10.33 37.76 -13.34
CA LEU A 296 10.70 37.89 -11.95
C LEU A 296 12.11 37.32 -11.69
N ASP A 297 12.98 38.17 -11.18
CA ASP A 297 14.29 37.74 -10.68
C ASP A 297 14.14 37.09 -9.32
N ILE A 298 14.66 35.88 -9.18
CA ILE A 298 14.56 35.11 -7.93
C ILE A 298 15.66 35.52 -6.98
N SER A 299 15.33 35.74 -5.72
CA SER A 299 16.29 35.95 -4.64
C SER A 299 16.03 35.02 -3.47
N ILE A 300 17.08 34.50 -2.87
CA ILE A 300 17.03 33.67 -1.67
C ILE A 300 17.96 34.19 -0.59
N SER A 301 17.58 33.97 0.65
CA SER A 301 18.44 34.19 1.81
C SER A 301 18.75 32.83 2.45
N VAL A 302 19.99 32.64 2.90
CA VAL A 302 20.45 31.34 3.43
C VAL A 302 21.12 31.52 4.77
N GLY A 303 20.66 30.78 5.77
CA GLY A 303 21.33 30.62 7.05
C GLY A 303 21.97 29.23 7.13
N ILE A 304 23.23 29.14 7.58
CA ILE A 304 23.97 27.90 7.71
C ILE A 304 24.29 27.64 9.17
N ALA A 305 24.06 26.42 9.66
CA ALA A 305 24.57 25.96 10.93
C ALA A 305 25.23 24.59 10.78
N SER A 306 26.34 24.38 11.49
CA SER A 306 27.11 23.14 11.42
C SER A 306 27.39 22.59 12.81
N SER A 307 27.26 21.28 12.97
CA SER A 307 27.60 20.59 14.19
C SER A 307 29.12 20.65 14.54
N SER A 308 29.95 21.05 13.57
CA SER A 308 31.40 21.29 13.82
C SER A 308 31.67 22.61 14.52
N VAL A 309 30.71 23.53 14.58
CA VAL A 309 30.84 24.86 15.20
C VAL A 309 30.33 24.88 16.63
N PHE A 310 29.40 24.01 16.97
CA PHE A 310 28.70 23.99 18.26
C PHE A 310 29.00 22.68 19.01
N SER A 311 29.24 22.74 20.30
CA SER A 311 29.37 21.59 21.18
C SER A 311 27.99 21.14 21.68
N ASN A 312 27.78 19.83 21.90
CA ASN A 312 26.53 19.25 22.42
C ASN A 312 25.26 19.63 21.62
N VAL A 313 25.34 19.47 20.32
CA VAL A 313 24.33 19.91 19.38
C VAL A 313 23.11 18.96 19.37
N THR A 314 21.92 19.52 19.54
CA THR A 314 20.65 18.86 19.25
C THR A 314 20.07 19.37 17.92
N PRO A 315 19.09 18.65 17.33
CA PRO A 315 18.42 19.13 16.14
C PRO A 315 17.81 20.54 16.30
N GLU A 316 17.22 20.80 17.47
CA GLU A 316 16.58 22.09 17.79
C GLU A 316 17.60 23.23 17.84
N ILE A 317 18.76 22.97 18.44
CA ILE A 317 19.88 23.94 18.51
C ILE A 317 20.39 24.28 17.11
N LEU A 318 20.57 23.26 16.23
CA LEU A 318 21.01 23.50 14.86
C LEU A 318 19.99 24.32 14.07
N VAL A 319 18.71 23.97 14.18
CA VAL A 319 17.64 24.71 13.48
C VAL A 319 17.60 26.17 13.98
N ALA A 320 17.62 26.38 15.30
CA ALA A 320 17.59 27.73 15.87
C ALA A 320 18.79 28.60 15.44
N ASN A 321 19.99 28.00 15.36
CA ASN A 321 21.17 28.72 14.90
C ASN A 321 21.13 29.01 13.39
N ALA A 322 20.64 28.07 12.58
CA ALA A 322 20.43 28.31 11.15
C ALA A 322 19.36 29.38 10.90
N GLU A 323 18.31 29.43 11.72
CA GLU A 323 17.27 30.46 11.67
C GLU A 323 17.81 31.84 12.03
N LYS A 324 18.59 31.96 13.11
CA LYS A 324 19.25 33.22 13.46
C LYS A 324 20.16 33.71 12.33
N ALA A 325 20.93 32.81 11.72
CA ALA A 325 21.77 33.15 10.57
C ALA A 325 20.93 33.57 9.34
N LEU A 326 19.80 32.89 9.09
CA LEU A 326 18.86 33.31 8.03
C LEU A 326 18.30 34.69 8.25
N LEU A 327 17.85 35.01 9.47
CA LEU A 327 17.35 36.34 9.82
C LEU A 327 18.43 37.42 9.62
N SER A 328 19.69 37.10 9.89
CA SER A 328 20.83 37.96 9.62
C SER A 328 21.05 38.15 8.12
N ALA A 329 20.95 37.08 7.32
CA ALA A 329 21.03 37.13 5.87
C ALA A 329 19.91 37.99 5.25
N GLN A 330 18.70 37.87 5.75
CA GLN A 330 17.54 38.67 5.28
C GLN A 330 17.66 40.20 5.59
N ARG A 331 18.44 40.57 6.64
CA ARG A 331 18.73 41.97 6.98
C ARG A 331 19.82 42.58 6.12
N LEU A 332 20.65 41.75 5.53
CA LEU A 332 21.63 42.17 4.54
C LEU A 332 20.94 42.39 3.18
N GLU A 333 21.73 42.52 2.13
CA GLU A 333 21.17 42.60 0.77
C GLU A 333 20.49 41.28 0.35
N SER A 334 19.59 41.37 -0.62
CA SER A 334 18.98 40.20 -1.26
C SER A 334 20.08 39.22 -1.75
N ASN A 335 19.81 37.93 -1.70
CA ASN A 335 20.74 36.86 -2.08
C ASN A 335 21.95 36.67 -1.13
N SER A 336 21.79 36.90 0.15
CA SER A 336 22.84 36.78 1.15
C SER A 336 22.89 35.39 1.78
N ILE A 337 24.11 34.96 2.14
CA ILE A 337 24.40 33.71 2.87
C ILE A 337 25.13 34.07 4.16
N VAL A 338 24.61 33.63 5.29
CA VAL A 338 25.22 33.87 6.60
C VAL A 338 25.46 32.55 7.30
N GLN A 339 26.62 32.40 7.91
CA GLN A 339 26.98 31.24 8.74
C GLN A 339 26.75 31.58 10.21
N ALA A 340 26.15 30.66 10.95
CA ALA A 340 26.01 30.78 12.38
C ALA A 340 27.37 30.61 13.06
N GLU A 341 27.71 31.53 13.93
CA GLU A 341 28.93 31.54 14.73
C GLU A 341 28.64 31.01 16.15
N SER A 342 29.57 30.34 16.77
CA SER A 342 29.48 30.09 18.22
C SER A 342 29.59 31.42 18.96
N GLU A 343 28.61 31.69 19.85
CA GLU A 343 28.78 32.81 20.78
C GLU A 343 30.10 32.57 21.54
N SER A 344 31.13 33.31 21.18
CA SER A 344 32.29 33.41 22.03
C SER A 344 31.83 33.94 23.37
N LEU A 345 31.96 33.14 24.43
CA LEU A 345 31.89 33.68 25.79
C LEU A 345 32.96 34.76 25.86
N ASP A 346 32.57 36.01 25.73
CA ASP A 346 33.37 37.14 26.16
C ASP A 346 33.59 36.96 27.68
N ILE A 347 34.64 36.22 28.00
CA ILE A 347 35.24 36.27 29.33
C ILE A 347 35.99 37.59 29.36
N SER A 348 35.26 38.71 29.60
CA SER A 348 35.88 39.93 30.08
C SER A 348 36.51 39.63 31.44
N LEU A 349 37.81 39.50 31.43
CA LEU A 349 38.68 39.52 32.61
C LEU A 349 38.66 40.88 33.32
#